data_c17968785c7373ecfbb1cff0f2b30f0f
#
_entry.id   c17968785c7373ecfbb1cff0f2b30f0f
#
_cell.length_a   1.000
_cell.length_b   1.000
_cell.length_c   1.000
_cell.angle_alpha   90.00
_cell.angle_beta   90.00
_cell.angle_gamma   90.00
#
_symmetry.space_group_name_H-M   'P 1'
#
loop_
_entity.id
_entity.type
_entity.pdbx_description
1 polymer ?
#
loop_
_entity_poly.entity_id
_entity_poly.type
_entity_poly.pdbx_seq_one_letter_code
_entity_poly.pdbx_strand_id
1 'polypeptide(L)'
;MFPDTRLEESFDTLPLPPVALHPMPIPTEPIGSIPRRPELVEAMGKVAAGAMSQQDIKALYDRAIRDTIKRFEATGSPIISDGEQTKPSFATYPIQGLEALAPDGITIPFADGHTRQLPRLTAGPFRYRTYAASYLKEAKKHARVPVKQAVISASALSLLYPQTGIPSYSQEQFLEDLVREAEADIRECLAAGAANVQIDFTEGRLIIKLDPSKGLLKTFIALNNRVLERFTPAERARIGVHTCPGGDRDSTHSADVDYGELLPSLFELKVGRFYIQLASEQDPLRVLRIIKRHARPDQKIFIGVTDPINPRIEAPEEVRDRVVRAAEVIPVAQLGTTDDCGFSPFGDDTSTARDTAFEKIRARVAGTALAAKVLGVA
;
A
#
# COMPACT_ATOMS: atom_id res chain seq x y z
N MET A 1 -15.76 48.05 -8.48
CA MET A 1 -14.99 48.01 -7.23
C MET A 1 -15.71 47.02 -6.32
N PHE A 2 -15.35 45.77 -6.37
CA PHE A 2 -15.88 44.70 -5.52
C PHE A 2 -14.84 44.37 -4.45
N PRO A 3 -15.20 44.22 -3.20
CA PRO A 3 -14.24 43.94 -2.14
C PRO A 3 -13.79 42.45 -2.23
N ASP A 4 -12.48 42.32 -2.23
CA ASP A 4 -11.73 41.07 -2.10
C ASP A 4 -11.92 40.53 -0.67
N THR A 5 -12.86 39.62 -0.46
CA THR A 5 -13.04 38.91 0.80
C THR A 5 -12.16 37.67 0.78
N ARG A 6 -10.89 37.83 1.15
CA ARG A 6 -10.04 36.71 1.56
C ARG A 6 -10.60 36.09 2.83
N LEU A 7 -11.26 34.98 2.71
CA LEU A 7 -11.47 34.07 3.81
C LEU A 7 -10.14 33.37 4.10
N GLU A 8 -9.27 34.03 4.87
CA GLU A 8 -8.23 33.35 5.63
C GLU A 8 -8.96 32.53 6.72
N GLU A 9 -9.25 31.26 6.43
CA GLU A 9 -9.55 30.30 7.49
C GLU A 9 -8.30 30.16 8.35
N SER A 10 -8.26 30.88 9.46
CA SER A 10 -7.30 30.67 10.54
C SER A 10 -7.56 29.28 11.12
N PHE A 11 -6.78 28.29 10.66
CA PHE A 11 -6.71 27.01 11.35
C PHE A 11 -5.98 27.21 12.68
N ASP A 12 -6.80 27.48 13.68
CA ASP A 12 -6.40 27.75 15.05
C ASP A 12 -5.57 26.58 15.59
N THR A 13 -4.39 26.91 16.06
CA THR A 13 -3.39 26.03 16.66
C THR A 13 -3.77 25.65 18.08
N LEU A 14 -4.92 25.03 18.30
CA LEU A 14 -5.15 24.35 19.56
C LEU A 14 -4.33 23.04 19.58
N PRO A 15 -3.48 22.84 20.56
CA PRO A 15 -2.80 21.56 20.72
C PRO A 15 -3.87 20.47 20.93
N LEU A 16 -3.96 19.55 19.97
CA LEU A 16 -4.80 18.37 20.15
C LEU A 16 -4.33 17.62 21.41
N PRO A 17 -5.26 17.13 22.23
CA PRO A 17 -4.89 16.35 23.43
C PRO A 17 -3.99 15.18 23.02
N PRO A 18 -3.09 14.72 23.91
CA PRO A 18 -2.26 13.57 23.65
C PRO A 18 -3.14 12.39 23.26
N VAL A 19 -2.83 11.74 22.12
CA VAL A 19 -3.50 10.52 21.70
C VAL A 19 -3.08 9.44 22.69
N ALA A 20 -4.00 9.02 23.57
CA ALA A 20 -3.76 7.86 24.42
C ALA A 20 -3.71 6.63 23.51
N LEU A 21 -2.50 6.17 23.20
CA LEU A 21 -2.27 4.93 22.45
C LEU A 21 -2.61 3.75 23.37
N HIS A 22 -3.87 3.34 23.39
CA HIS A 22 -4.22 2.05 23.94
C HIS A 22 -3.91 0.99 22.87
N PRO A 23 -3.06 0.00 23.17
CA PRO A 23 -2.83 -1.10 22.23
C PRO A 23 -4.18 -1.78 21.97
N MET A 24 -4.62 -1.79 20.71
CA MET A 24 -5.82 -2.49 20.33
C MET A 24 -5.53 -4.00 20.36
N PRO A 25 -6.35 -4.81 21.08
CA PRO A 25 -6.15 -6.26 21.19
C PRO A 25 -6.18 -6.96 19.82
N ILE A 26 -7.02 -6.46 18.90
CA ILE A 26 -6.98 -6.83 17.49
C ILE A 26 -6.30 -5.65 16.76
N PRO A 27 -5.08 -5.81 16.22
CA PRO A 27 -4.37 -4.73 15.56
C PRO A 27 -5.11 -4.28 14.29
N THR A 28 -5.06 -2.98 14.01
CA THR A 28 -5.66 -2.38 12.81
C THR A 28 -4.66 -1.44 12.15
N GLU A 29 -4.47 -1.59 10.84
CA GLU A 29 -3.49 -0.86 10.06
C GLU A 29 -4.06 -0.44 8.70
N PRO A 30 -3.77 0.77 8.17
CA PRO A 30 -4.17 1.13 6.81
C PRO A 30 -3.32 0.39 5.76
N ILE A 31 -3.79 0.26 4.53
CA ILE A 31 -2.93 -0.08 3.39
C ILE A 31 -1.98 1.08 3.12
N GLY A 32 -2.51 2.29 2.91
CA GLY A 32 -1.60 3.42 2.98
C GLY A 32 -2.01 4.66 2.21
N SER A 33 -2.27 4.57 0.93
CA SER A 33 -2.53 5.74 0.09
C SER A 33 -3.87 6.42 0.40
N ILE A 34 -3.86 7.75 0.39
CA ILE A 34 -5.02 8.61 0.62
C ILE A 34 -5.19 9.55 -0.58
N PRO A 35 -6.44 9.80 -1.04
CA PRO A 35 -6.70 10.73 -2.12
C PRO A 35 -6.08 12.10 -1.86
N ARG A 36 -5.42 12.63 -2.88
CA ARG A 36 -4.75 13.93 -2.81
C ARG A 36 -5.75 15.05 -2.98
N ARG A 37 -5.42 16.23 -2.45
CA ARG A 37 -6.19 17.45 -2.74
C ARG A 37 -6.01 17.86 -4.20
N PRO A 38 -7.05 18.43 -4.86
CA PRO A 38 -6.97 18.82 -6.28
C PRO A 38 -5.79 19.73 -6.61
N GLU A 39 -5.49 20.71 -5.74
CA GLU A 39 -4.36 21.61 -5.93
C GLU A 39 -3.00 20.92 -5.92
N LEU A 40 -2.88 19.81 -5.18
CA LEU A 40 -1.67 19.00 -5.17
C LEU A 40 -1.55 18.17 -6.44
N VAL A 41 -2.64 17.56 -6.91
CA VAL A 41 -2.68 16.80 -8.17
C VAL A 41 -2.30 17.69 -9.35
N GLU A 42 -2.87 18.91 -9.41
CA GLU A 42 -2.54 19.88 -10.44
C GLU A 42 -1.06 20.28 -10.40
N ALA A 43 -0.52 20.55 -9.20
CA ALA A 43 0.89 20.91 -9.04
C ALA A 43 1.82 19.75 -9.42
N MET A 44 1.50 18.51 -9.06
CA MET A 44 2.27 17.33 -9.47
C MET A 44 2.26 17.15 -10.99
N GLY A 45 1.12 17.39 -11.65
CA GLY A 45 1.02 17.41 -13.10
C GLY A 45 1.91 18.49 -13.75
N LYS A 46 1.95 19.69 -13.19
CA LYS A 46 2.83 20.77 -13.65
C LYS A 46 4.32 20.41 -13.50
N VAL A 47 4.70 19.76 -12.41
CA VAL A 47 6.07 19.27 -12.20
C VAL A 47 6.41 18.20 -13.22
N ALA A 48 5.53 17.24 -13.46
CA ALA A 48 5.74 16.19 -14.47
C ALA A 48 5.88 16.74 -15.89
N ALA A 49 5.16 17.83 -16.20
CA ALA A 49 5.25 18.53 -17.48
C ALA A 49 6.44 19.53 -17.57
N GLY A 50 7.25 19.66 -16.52
CA GLY A 50 8.34 20.65 -16.46
C GLY A 50 7.90 22.11 -16.33
N ALA A 51 6.62 22.36 -16.04
CA ALA A 51 6.03 23.69 -15.87
C ALA A 51 6.15 24.24 -14.44
N MET A 52 6.57 23.40 -13.49
CA MET A 52 6.85 23.77 -12.09
C MET A 52 8.08 23.02 -11.60
N SER A 53 8.91 23.67 -10.78
CA SER A 53 10.09 23.02 -10.21
C SER A 53 9.75 22.16 -9.00
N GLN A 54 10.63 21.20 -8.68
CA GLN A 54 10.54 20.41 -7.45
C GLN A 54 10.64 21.29 -6.17
N GLN A 55 11.30 22.43 -6.25
CA GLN A 55 11.41 23.37 -5.14
C GLN A 55 10.08 24.10 -4.89
N ASP A 56 9.36 24.46 -5.95
CA ASP A 56 8.11 25.22 -5.85
C ASP A 56 6.97 24.36 -5.24
N ILE A 57 6.92 23.06 -5.55
CA ILE A 57 5.90 22.16 -5.00
C ILE A 57 6.15 21.78 -3.54
N LYS A 58 7.36 21.98 -3.01
CA LYS A 58 7.76 21.50 -1.68
C LYS A 58 6.82 21.96 -0.55
N ALA A 59 6.37 23.19 -0.58
CA ALA A 59 5.43 23.72 0.42
C ALA A 59 4.05 23.05 0.38
N LEU A 60 3.59 22.65 -0.83
CA LEU A 60 2.37 21.87 -1.00
C LEU A 60 2.52 20.45 -0.45
N TYR A 61 3.66 19.82 -0.71
CA TYR A 61 3.98 18.51 -0.17
C TYR A 61 3.99 18.49 1.37
N ASP A 62 4.68 19.44 2.00
CA ASP A 62 4.72 19.55 3.46
C ASP A 62 3.32 19.75 4.06
N ARG A 63 2.51 20.62 3.47
CA ARG A 63 1.12 20.84 3.88
C ARG A 63 0.27 19.57 3.72
N ALA A 64 0.41 18.88 2.60
CA ALA A 64 -0.36 17.65 2.33
C ALA A 64 -0.01 16.52 3.29
N ILE A 65 1.28 16.31 3.60
CA ILE A 65 1.74 15.32 4.58
C ILE A 65 1.17 15.66 5.96
N ARG A 66 1.32 16.92 6.40
CA ARG A 66 0.85 17.38 7.72
C ARG A 66 -0.66 17.20 7.89
N ASP A 67 -1.45 17.61 6.90
CA ASP A 67 -2.90 17.44 6.90
C ASP A 67 -3.29 15.95 6.93
N THR A 68 -2.63 15.12 6.14
CA THR A 68 -2.89 13.69 6.08
C THR A 68 -2.60 13.02 7.42
N ILE A 69 -1.44 13.28 8.02
CA ILE A 69 -1.07 12.75 9.34
C ILE A 69 -2.08 13.17 10.41
N LYS A 70 -2.42 14.48 10.47
CA LYS A 70 -3.42 14.98 11.41
C LYS A 70 -4.77 14.27 11.27
N ARG A 71 -5.22 14.06 10.04
CA ARG A 71 -6.49 13.38 9.77
C ARG A 71 -6.45 11.89 10.09
N PHE A 72 -5.35 11.22 9.78
CA PHE A 72 -5.14 9.83 10.19
C PHE A 72 -5.22 9.67 11.70
N GLU A 73 -4.51 10.49 12.44
CA GLU A 73 -4.55 10.47 13.91
C GLU A 73 -5.95 10.71 14.45
N ALA A 74 -6.73 11.60 13.82
CA ALA A 74 -8.11 11.88 14.19
C ALA A 74 -9.08 10.70 13.95
N THR A 75 -8.69 9.68 13.17
CA THR A 75 -9.46 8.44 13.03
C THR A 75 -9.31 7.51 14.24
N GLY A 76 -8.33 7.74 15.11
CA GLY A 76 -7.97 6.83 16.20
C GLY A 76 -7.15 5.62 15.77
N SER A 77 -6.65 5.58 14.53
CA SER A 77 -5.80 4.48 14.04
C SER A 77 -4.49 4.41 14.85
N PRO A 78 -4.15 3.25 15.46
CA PRO A 78 -2.94 3.12 16.29
C PRO A 78 -1.64 3.10 15.47
N ILE A 79 -1.75 2.81 14.19
CA ILE A 79 -0.66 2.87 13.19
C ILE A 79 -1.23 3.61 11.98
N ILE A 80 -0.44 4.52 11.43
CA ILE A 80 -0.80 5.33 10.26
C ILE A 80 0.22 5.18 9.15
N SER A 81 -0.01 5.81 7.99
CA SER A 81 0.94 5.92 6.88
C SER A 81 1.20 7.38 6.53
N ASP A 82 2.12 7.64 5.60
CA ASP A 82 2.36 8.95 4.96
C ASP A 82 1.22 9.36 4.00
N GLY A 83 0.25 8.48 3.77
CA GLY A 83 -0.82 8.67 2.79
C GLY A 83 -0.34 8.68 1.34
N GLU A 84 0.92 8.40 1.10
CA GLU A 84 1.59 8.43 -0.21
C GLU A 84 1.45 9.78 -0.93
N GLN A 85 1.30 10.86 -0.19
CA GLN A 85 0.93 12.17 -0.72
C GLN A 85 1.94 12.73 -1.71
N THR A 86 3.21 12.37 -1.58
CA THR A 86 4.31 12.87 -2.41
C THR A 86 4.88 11.84 -3.38
N LYS A 87 4.37 10.60 -3.35
CA LYS A 87 4.73 9.58 -4.33
C LYS A 87 4.01 9.81 -5.66
N PRO A 88 4.66 9.66 -6.82
CA PRO A 88 3.99 9.71 -8.13
C PRO A 88 3.04 8.52 -8.33
N SER A 89 3.44 7.35 -7.84
CA SER A 89 2.64 6.15 -7.68
C SER A 89 3.29 5.22 -6.66
N PHE A 90 2.51 4.28 -6.11
CA PHE A 90 3.01 3.24 -5.23
C PHE A 90 4.10 2.37 -5.90
N ALA A 91 4.02 2.19 -7.24
CA ALA A 91 4.87 1.27 -8.00
C ALA A 91 6.14 1.92 -8.55
N THR A 92 6.10 3.19 -8.98
CA THR A 92 7.17 3.79 -9.76
C THR A 92 8.03 4.80 -8.99
N TYR A 93 7.77 5.02 -7.70
CA TYR A 93 8.57 5.95 -6.90
C TYR A 93 10.08 5.65 -6.91
N PRO A 94 10.55 4.37 -6.96
CA PRO A 94 11.99 4.10 -6.92
C PRO A 94 12.73 4.53 -8.17
N ILE A 95 12.03 4.60 -9.30
CA ILE A 95 12.60 4.88 -10.63
C ILE A 95 12.31 6.29 -11.13
N GLN A 96 11.65 7.13 -10.30
CA GLN A 96 11.38 8.51 -10.69
C GLN A 96 12.69 9.27 -10.93
N GLY A 97 12.84 9.82 -12.15
CA GLY A 97 14.05 10.54 -12.56
C GLY A 97 15.22 9.64 -12.97
N LEU A 98 14.99 8.33 -13.17
CA LEU A 98 15.98 7.45 -13.79
C LEU A 98 16.03 7.71 -15.31
N GLU A 99 17.22 8.06 -15.82
CA GLU A 99 17.40 8.40 -17.24
C GLU A 99 17.32 7.18 -18.18
N ALA A 100 17.73 6.00 -17.69
CA ALA A 100 17.75 4.76 -18.45
C ALA A 100 16.37 4.10 -18.61
N LEU A 101 15.34 4.88 -18.90
CA LEU A 101 13.96 4.41 -19.09
C LEU A 101 13.40 4.87 -20.44
N ALA A 102 12.64 3.99 -21.09
CA ALA A 102 11.80 4.30 -22.24
C ALA A 102 10.33 4.13 -21.88
N PRO A 103 9.39 4.89 -22.48
CA PRO A 103 7.98 4.87 -22.07
C PRO A 103 7.19 3.66 -22.62
N ASP A 104 7.79 2.82 -23.44
CA ASP A 104 7.20 1.72 -24.19
C ASP A 104 7.29 0.36 -23.44
N GLY A 105 7.13 0.34 -22.15
CA GLY A 105 7.13 -0.87 -21.34
C GLY A 105 5.79 -1.61 -21.31
N ILE A 106 5.55 -2.36 -20.25
CA ILE A 106 4.34 -3.19 -20.11
C ILE A 106 3.11 -2.32 -19.84
N THR A 107 2.05 -2.54 -20.59
CA THR A 107 0.74 -1.93 -20.38
C THR A 107 -0.14 -2.83 -19.54
N ILE A 108 -0.72 -2.28 -18.49
CA ILE A 108 -1.64 -2.94 -17.57
C ILE A 108 -3.05 -2.43 -17.86
N PRO A 109 -3.95 -3.27 -18.43
CA PRO A 109 -5.33 -2.89 -18.67
C PRO A 109 -6.20 -3.06 -17.42
N PHE A 110 -7.15 -2.14 -17.22
CA PHE A 110 -8.16 -2.18 -16.16
C PHE A 110 -9.54 -2.55 -16.75
N ALA A 111 -10.46 -2.96 -15.88
CA ALA A 111 -11.75 -3.48 -16.29
C ALA A 111 -12.64 -2.44 -17.01
N ASP A 112 -12.48 -1.16 -16.73
CA ASP A 112 -13.17 -0.04 -17.38
C ASP A 112 -12.53 0.38 -18.73
N GLY A 113 -11.42 -0.25 -19.11
CA GLY A 113 -10.71 -0.01 -20.37
C GLY A 113 -9.58 1.02 -20.29
N HIS A 114 -9.39 1.72 -19.15
CA HIS A 114 -8.18 2.53 -19.01
C HIS A 114 -6.94 1.67 -18.81
N THR A 115 -5.77 2.25 -19.00
CA THR A 115 -4.49 1.53 -18.88
C THR A 115 -3.48 2.30 -18.05
N ARG A 116 -2.60 1.57 -17.38
CA ARG A 116 -1.35 2.09 -16.82
C ARG A 116 -0.18 1.44 -17.52
N GLN A 117 0.87 2.19 -17.73
CA GLN A 117 2.07 1.71 -18.40
C GLN A 117 3.28 1.81 -17.48
N LEU A 118 3.99 0.70 -17.30
CA LEU A 118 5.32 0.71 -16.70
C LEU A 118 6.33 1.09 -17.78
N PRO A 119 7.39 1.85 -17.46
CA PRO A 119 8.47 2.10 -18.40
C PRO A 119 9.29 0.83 -18.65
N ARG A 120 10.11 0.84 -19.69
CA ARG A 120 11.07 -0.20 -20.03
C ARG A 120 12.48 0.28 -19.70
N LEU A 121 13.26 -0.57 -19.02
CA LEU A 121 14.68 -0.29 -18.78
C LEU A 121 15.48 -0.39 -20.09
N THR A 122 16.39 0.56 -20.32
CA THR A 122 17.20 0.64 -21.55
C THR A 122 18.68 0.39 -21.32
N ALA A 123 19.18 0.58 -20.11
CA ALA A 123 20.58 0.35 -19.74
C ALA A 123 20.72 0.01 -18.27
N GLY A 124 21.83 -0.62 -17.90
CA GLY A 124 22.24 -0.86 -16.51
C GLY A 124 23.48 -0.04 -16.13
N PRO A 125 23.91 -0.12 -14.87
CA PRO A 125 23.35 -0.92 -13.78
C PRO A 125 22.05 -0.31 -13.23
N PHE A 126 21.14 -1.17 -12.77
CA PHE A 126 19.88 -0.72 -12.16
C PHE A 126 20.10 -0.26 -10.72
N ARG A 127 19.58 0.94 -10.42
CA ARG A 127 19.61 1.53 -9.07
C ARG A 127 18.35 2.33 -8.81
N TYR A 128 17.86 2.28 -7.56
CA TYR A 128 16.79 3.17 -7.12
C TYR A 128 17.30 4.61 -7.07
N ARG A 129 16.45 5.53 -7.46
CA ARG A 129 16.68 6.98 -7.32
C ARG A 129 16.08 7.51 -6.03
N THR A 130 15.03 6.85 -5.55
CA THR A 130 14.31 7.23 -4.33
C THR A 130 14.00 5.99 -3.52
N TYR A 131 14.30 6.04 -2.22
CA TYR A 131 13.95 5.02 -1.24
C TYR A 131 12.79 5.48 -0.39
N ALA A 132 11.88 4.56 -0.05
CA ALA A 132 10.65 4.86 0.69
C ALA A 132 10.90 5.44 2.10
N ALA A 133 12.07 5.18 2.67
CA ALA A 133 12.50 5.78 3.93
C ALA A 133 12.52 7.31 3.91
N SER A 134 12.68 7.95 2.74
CA SER A 134 12.59 9.40 2.62
C SER A 134 11.19 9.92 2.95
N TYR A 135 10.15 9.26 2.45
CA TYR A 135 8.75 9.59 2.75
C TYR A 135 8.41 9.34 4.23
N LEU A 136 8.86 8.21 4.77
CA LEU A 136 8.71 7.90 6.20
C LEU A 136 9.31 8.99 7.09
N LYS A 137 10.53 9.44 6.78
CA LYS A 137 11.21 10.50 7.56
C LYS A 137 10.41 11.79 7.55
N GLU A 138 9.84 12.19 6.41
CA GLU A 138 8.98 13.38 6.32
C GLU A 138 7.69 13.21 7.14
N ALA A 139 7.00 12.06 7.01
CA ALA A 139 5.79 11.78 7.79
C ALA A 139 6.05 11.81 9.30
N LYS A 140 7.17 11.24 9.76
CA LYS A 140 7.54 11.17 11.18
C LYS A 140 7.82 12.54 11.81
N LYS A 141 8.08 13.59 11.04
CA LYS A 141 8.20 14.96 11.57
C LYS A 141 6.88 15.48 12.15
N HIS A 142 5.75 14.94 11.70
CA HIS A 142 4.41 15.39 12.05
C HIS A 142 3.61 14.35 12.84
N ALA A 143 4.02 13.07 12.80
CA ALA A 143 3.30 11.96 13.43
C ALA A 143 3.60 11.85 14.92
N ARG A 144 2.55 11.64 15.72
CA ARG A 144 2.61 11.33 17.16
C ARG A 144 2.37 9.84 17.43
N VAL A 145 1.90 9.11 16.43
CA VAL A 145 1.66 7.66 16.48
C VAL A 145 2.64 6.96 15.54
N PRO A 146 2.88 5.64 15.72
CA PRO A 146 3.75 4.86 14.85
C PRO A 146 3.34 4.94 13.37
N VAL A 147 4.32 5.09 12.48
CA VAL A 147 4.12 5.17 11.02
C VAL A 147 4.59 3.88 10.35
N LYS A 148 3.72 3.28 9.56
CA LYS A 148 3.99 2.18 8.65
C LYS A 148 4.42 2.73 7.28
N GLN A 149 5.33 2.04 6.59
CA GLN A 149 5.77 2.44 5.26
C GLN A 149 5.52 1.33 4.23
N ALA A 150 4.93 1.71 3.09
CA ALA A 150 4.77 0.83 1.95
C ALA A 150 5.95 0.96 0.97
N VAL A 151 6.40 -0.18 0.44
CA VAL A 151 7.43 -0.33 -0.60
C VAL A 151 6.88 -1.21 -1.72
N ILE A 152 7.39 -1.03 -2.94
CA ILE A 152 7.00 -1.88 -4.07
C ILE A 152 7.71 -3.23 -4.01
N SER A 153 7.06 -4.29 -4.50
CA SER A 153 7.66 -5.62 -4.62
C SER A 153 8.78 -5.65 -5.67
N ALA A 154 9.80 -6.48 -5.43
CA ALA A 154 10.85 -6.71 -6.43
C ALA A 154 10.27 -7.34 -7.72
N SER A 155 9.25 -8.18 -7.60
CA SER A 155 8.59 -8.79 -8.77
C SER A 155 7.89 -7.79 -9.67
N ALA A 156 7.24 -6.76 -9.13
CA ALA A 156 6.64 -5.70 -9.96
C ALA A 156 7.71 -4.95 -10.77
N LEU A 157 8.82 -4.58 -10.15
CA LEU A 157 9.91 -3.90 -10.84
C LEU A 157 10.73 -4.83 -11.76
N SER A 158 10.65 -6.16 -11.58
CA SER A 158 11.29 -7.09 -12.53
C SER A 158 10.69 -6.99 -13.94
N LEU A 159 9.47 -6.48 -14.05
CA LEU A 159 8.79 -6.23 -15.33
C LEU A 159 9.41 -5.08 -16.15
N LEU A 160 10.31 -4.28 -15.59
CA LEU A 160 11.02 -3.23 -16.31
C LEU A 160 12.04 -3.78 -17.32
N TYR A 161 12.54 -5.01 -17.10
CA TYR A 161 13.55 -5.59 -17.97
C TYR A 161 12.89 -6.12 -19.25
N PRO A 162 13.36 -5.68 -20.45
CA PRO A 162 12.74 -6.06 -21.72
C PRO A 162 13.02 -7.52 -22.08
N GLN A 163 12.06 -8.18 -22.68
CA GLN A 163 12.22 -9.54 -23.20
C GLN A 163 13.32 -9.66 -24.27
N THR A 164 13.58 -8.60 -25.00
CA THR A 164 14.64 -8.52 -26.00
C THR A 164 16.06 -8.44 -25.41
N GLY A 165 16.15 -8.32 -24.08
CA GLY A 165 17.43 -8.11 -23.39
C GLY A 165 17.96 -6.68 -23.50
N ILE A 166 19.03 -6.41 -22.77
CA ILE A 166 19.78 -5.13 -22.79
C ILE A 166 21.22 -5.46 -23.11
N PRO A 167 21.84 -4.83 -24.15
CA PRO A 167 23.24 -5.05 -24.47
C PRO A 167 24.14 -4.80 -23.25
N SER A 168 25.08 -5.71 -23.00
CA SER A 168 26.05 -5.62 -21.89
C SER A 168 25.47 -5.59 -20.48
N TYR A 169 24.16 -5.89 -20.31
CA TYR A 169 23.51 -5.96 -19.00
C TYR A 169 22.46 -7.09 -19.00
N SER A 170 22.86 -8.25 -18.52
CA SER A 170 22.00 -9.43 -18.54
C SER A 170 20.83 -9.32 -17.58
N GLN A 171 19.76 -10.11 -17.81
CA GLN A 171 18.62 -10.20 -16.89
C GLN A 171 19.06 -10.67 -15.49
N GLU A 172 20.04 -11.56 -15.42
CA GLU A 172 20.58 -12.03 -14.15
C GLU A 172 21.24 -10.90 -13.36
N GLN A 173 22.07 -10.09 -14.01
CA GLN A 173 22.68 -8.89 -13.41
C GLN A 173 21.62 -7.89 -12.93
N PHE A 174 20.58 -7.68 -13.75
CA PHE A 174 19.45 -6.84 -13.36
C PHE A 174 18.73 -7.37 -12.12
N LEU A 175 18.42 -8.68 -12.05
CA LEU A 175 17.74 -9.26 -10.90
C LEU A 175 18.62 -9.22 -9.64
N GLU A 176 19.94 -9.35 -9.75
CA GLU A 176 20.84 -9.16 -8.61
C GLU A 176 20.85 -7.72 -8.12
N ASP A 177 20.90 -6.74 -9.03
CA ASP A 177 20.80 -5.32 -8.69
C ASP A 177 19.45 -5.04 -8.01
N LEU A 178 18.35 -5.50 -8.60
CA LEU A 178 17.00 -5.31 -8.09
C LEU A 178 16.82 -5.89 -6.67
N VAL A 179 17.33 -7.08 -6.41
CA VAL A 179 17.28 -7.70 -5.08
C VAL A 179 18.04 -6.85 -4.05
N ARG A 180 19.21 -6.29 -4.40
CA ARG A 180 19.96 -5.39 -3.52
C ARG A 180 19.21 -4.09 -3.24
N GLU A 181 18.61 -3.51 -4.26
CA GLU A 181 17.86 -2.25 -4.14
C GLU A 181 16.58 -2.44 -3.29
N ALA A 182 15.82 -3.52 -3.53
CA ALA A 182 14.63 -3.84 -2.74
C ALA A 182 14.98 -4.18 -1.28
N GLU A 183 16.09 -4.87 -1.04
CA GLU A 183 16.61 -5.08 0.33
C GLU A 183 16.95 -3.75 1.00
N ALA A 184 17.66 -2.86 0.31
CA ALA A 184 18.08 -1.57 0.84
C ALA A 184 16.86 -0.71 1.19
N ASP A 185 15.82 -0.68 0.34
CA ASP A 185 14.60 0.09 0.57
C ASP A 185 13.88 -0.35 1.87
N ILE A 186 13.74 -1.66 2.08
CA ILE A 186 13.15 -2.21 3.30
C ILE A 186 14.05 -1.90 4.51
N ARG A 187 15.37 -2.11 4.42
CA ARG A 187 16.31 -1.86 5.52
C ARG A 187 16.33 -0.41 5.96
N GLU A 188 16.33 0.52 5.00
CA GLU A 188 16.29 1.95 5.31
C GLU A 188 14.98 2.34 6.01
N CYS A 189 13.84 1.77 5.61
CA CYS A 189 12.57 1.98 6.32
C CYS A 189 12.63 1.45 7.76
N LEU A 190 13.14 0.24 7.97
CA LEU A 190 13.30 -0.33 9.31
C LEU A 190 14.25 0.50 10.17
N ALA A 191 15.39 0.93 9.61
CA ALA A 191 16.39 1.77 10.28
C ALA A 191 15.85 3.17 10.60
N ALA A 192 14.99 3.75 9.75
CA ALA A 192 14.30 5.00 10.00
C ALA A 192 13.16 4.87 11.04
N GLY A 193 12.92 3.66 11.55
CA GLY A 193 11.95 3.39 12.61
C GLY A 193 10.52 3.29 12.10
N ALA A 194 10.29 2.68 10.93
CA ALA A 194 8.97 2.25 10.51
C ALA A 194 8.35 1.33 11.57
N ALA A 195 7.08 1.47 11.87
CA ALA A 195 6.36 0.50 12.71
C ALA A 195 6.38 -0.89 12.06
N ASN A 196 6.04 -0.94 10.80
CA ASN A 196 6.10 -2.10 9.91
C ASN A 196 6.46 -1.62 8.50
N VAL A 197 7.00 -2.53 7.67
CA VAL A 197 7.19 -2.30 6.24
C VAL A 197 6.23 -3.20 5.48
N GLN A 198 5.43 -2.63 4.59
CA GLN A 198 4.50 -3.36 3.73
C GLN A 198 5.06 -3.43 2.31
N ILE A 199 5.18 -4.64 1.78
CA ILE A 199 5.50 -4.87 0.37
C ILE A 199 4.19 -4.92 -0.40
N ASP A 200 4.01 -4.05 -1.38
CA ASP A 200 2.85 -4.07 -2.26
C ASP A 200 3.08 -5.07 -3.41
N PHE A 201 2.34 -6.19 -3.35
CA PHE A 201 2.37 -7.29 -4.31
C PHE A 201 1.03 -7.38 -5.04
N THR A 202 0.68 -6.33 -5.78
CA THR A 202 -0.61 -6.21 -6.47
C THR A 202 -0.63 -6.97 -7.80
N GLU A 203 0.53 -7.24 -8.38
CA GLU A 203 0.69 -7.99 -9.64
C GLU A 203 0.37 -9.49 -9.52
N GLY A 204 0.23 -10.02 -8.30
CA GLY A 204 0.02 -11.46 -8.09
C GLY A 204 -1.21 -12.04 -8.79
N ARG A 205 -2.37 -11.38 -8.70
CA ARG A 205 -3.59 -11.80 -9.43
C ARG A 205 -3.46 -11.51 -10.93
N LEU A 206 -2.83 -10.38 -11.30
CA LEU A 206 -2.62 -10.02 -12.70
C LEU A 206 -1.78 -11.07 -13.42
N ILE A 207 -0.71 -11.54 -12.79
CA ILE A 207 0.18 -12.52 -13.43
C ILE A 207 -0.48 -13.87 -13.64
N ILE A 208 -1.43 -14.27 -12.78
CA ILE A 208 -2.24 -15.48 -12.98
C ILE A 208 -3.15 -15.31 -14.20
N LYS A 209 -3.70 -14.10 -14.41
CA LYS A 209 -4.51 -13.79 -15.60
C LYS A 209 -3.67 -13.90 -16.89
N LEU A 210 -2.42 -13.46 -16.85
CA LEU A 210 -1.52 -13.49 -17.99
C LEU A 210 -0.84 -14.85 -18.20
N ASP A 211 -0.58 -15.60 -17.12
CA ASP A 211 0.01 -16.94 -17.13
C ASP A 211 -0.77 -17.90 -16.22
N PRO A 212 -1.86 -18.52 -16.75
CA PRO A 212 -2.64 -19.50 -15.99
C PRO A 212 -1.85 -20.73 -15.53
N SER A 213 -0.66 -21.00 -16.11
CA SER A 213 0.22 -22.09 -15.67
C SER A 213 0.85 -21.83 -14.30
N LYS A 214 0.82 -20.55 -13.84
CA LYS A 214 1.44 -20.06 -12.61
C LYS A 214 2.98 -20.18 -12.59
N GLY A 215 3.62 -20.36 -13.73
CA GLY A 215 5.08 -20.39 -13.84
C GLY A 215 5.69 -19.04 -13.44
N LEU A 216 5.14 -17.95 -13.97
CA LEU A 216 5.55 -16.58 -13.63
C LEU A 216 5.24 -16.24 -12.17
N LEU A 217 4.10 -16.68 -11.63
CA LEU A 217 3.77 -16.46 -10.20
C LEU A 217 4.83 -17.11 -9.30
N LYS A 218 5.24 -18.35 -9.57
CA LYS A 218 6.30 -19.03 -8.81
C LYS A 218 7.62 -18.26 -8.89
N THR A 219 7.97 -17.75 -10.07
CA THR A 219 9.17 -16.92 -10.27
C THR A 219 9.10 -15.64 -9.44
N PHE A 220 7.95 -14.99 -9.37
CA PHE A 220 7.74 -13.77 -8.58
C PHE A 220 7.83 -14.02 -7.08
N ILE A 221 7.21 -15.11 -6.60
CA ILE A 221 7.33 -15.54 -5.19
C ILE A 221 8.79 -15.84 -4.85
N ALA A 222 9.51 -16.56 -5.72
CA ALA A 222 10.93 -16.87 -5.52
C ALA A 222 11.79 -15.61 -5.49
N LEU A 223 11.56 -14.64 -6.38
CA LEU A 223 12.30 -13.37 -6.44
C LEU A 223 12.09 -12.54 -5.15
N ASN A 224 10.85 -12.39 -4.71
CA ASN A 224 10.57 -11.68 -3.46
C ASN A 224 11.17 -12.43 -2.25
N ASN A 225 11.18 -13.76 -2.24
CA ASN A 225 11.82 -14.52 -1.18
C ASN A 225 13.35 -14.37 -1.18
N ARG A 226 14.02 -14.17 -2.34
CA ARG A 226 15.45 -13.82 -2.38
C ARG A 226 15.76 -12.53 -1.62
N VAL A 227 14.85 -11.54 -1.66
CA VAL A 227 14.95 -10.32 -0.86
C VAL A 227 14.72 -10.63 0.61
N LEU A 228 13.62 -11.33 0.93
CA LEU A 228 13.18 -11.60 2.30
C LEU A 228 14.13 -12.49 3.09
N GLU A 229 14.84 -13.41 2.43
CA GLU A 229 15.84 -14.30 3.04
C GLU A 229 17.06 -13.54 3.60
N ARG A 230 17.29 -12.31 3.17
CA ARG A 230 18.35 -11.45 3.67
C ARG A 230 18.04 -10.81 5.02
N PHE A 231 16.80 -10.96 5.52
CA PHE A 231 16.32 -10.44 6.80
C PHE A 231 16.26 -11.56 7.85
N THR A 232 16.55 -11.22 9.09
CA THR A 232 16.38 -12.13 10.23
C THR A 232 14.90 -12.43 10.48
N PRO A 233 14.56 -13.52 11.20
CA PRO A 233 13.19 -13.80 11.58
C PRO A 233 12.50 -12.64 12.33
N ALA A 234 13.24 -11.93 13.20
CA ALA A 234 12.73 -10.79 13.95
C ALA A 234 12.40 -9.59 13.04
N GLU A 235 13.24 -9.32 12.05
CA GLU A 235 12.95 -8.28 11.05
C GLU A 235 11.74 -8.69 10.18
N ARG A 236 11.69 -9.95 9.71
CA ARG A 236 10.55 -10.45 8.92
C ARG A 236 9.22 -10.40 9.67
N ALA A 237 9.21 -10.50 10.99
CA ALA A 237 8.00 -10.30 11.80
C ALA A 237 7.40 -8.88 11.66
N ARG A 238 8.22 -7.91 11.23
CA ARG A 238 7.83 -6.52 10.95
C ARG A 238 7.68 -6.20 9.47
N ILE A 239 7.88 -7.19 8.60
CA ILE A 239 7.67 -7.06 7.15
C ILE A 239 6.38 -7.79 6.81
N GLY A 240 5.52 -7.14 6.04
CA GLY A 240 4.28 -7.71 5.55
C GLY A 240 4.14 -7.59 4.06
N VAL A 241 3.18 -8.32 3.50
CA VAL A 241 2.81 -8.23 2.08
C VAL A 241 1.35 -7.86 1.94
N HIS A 242 1.05 -6.87 1.11
CA HIS A 242 -0.30 -6.51 0.68
C HIS A 242 -0.58 -7.08 -0.69
N THR A 243 -1.79 -7.63 -0.88
CA THR A 243 -2.29 -8.06 -2.17
C THR A 243 -3.76 -7.72 -2.32
N CYS A 244 -4.11 -7.21 -3.49
CA CYS A 244 -5.45 -6.87 -3.93
C CYS A 244 -5.57 -7.13 -5.44
N PRO A 245 -6.74 -6.87 -6.09
CA PRO A 245 -6.87 -7.00 -7.54
C PRO A 245 -6.25 -5.83 -8.33
N GLY A 246 -5.54 -4.92 -7.65
CA GLY A 246 -4.98 -3.70 -8.21
C GLY A 246 -6.06 -2.66 -8.54
N GLY A 247 -6.27 -1.72 -7.62
CA GLY A 247 -7.27 -0.65 -7.78
C GLY A 247 -6.67 0.59 -8.43
N ASP A 248 -7.43 1.23 -9.31
CA ASP A 248 -7.18 2.56 -9.86
C ASP A 248 -8.49 3.13 -10.42
N ARG A 249 -8.80 4.39 -10.14
CA ARG A 249 -9.97 5.12 -10.69
C ARG A 249 -11.29 4.33 -10.58
N ASP A 250 -11.57 3.80 -9.38
CA ASP A 250 -12.74 2.95 -9.10
C ASP A 250 -12.84 1.69 -9.98
N SER A 251 -11.72 1.24 -10.56
CA SER A 251 -11.61 0.04 -11.38
C SER A 251 -10.51 -0.88 -10.87
N THR A 252 -10.46 -2.11 -11.37
CA THR A 252 -9.44 -3.10 -11.03
C THR A 252 -8.92 -3.80 -12.27
N HIS A 253 -7.67 -4.32 -12.22
CA HIS A 253 -7.12 -5.06 -13.36
C HIS A 253 -7.36 -6.57 -13.28
N SER A 254 -7.65 -7.15 -12.12
CA SER A 254 -7.69 -8.61 -11.94
C SER A 254 -8.67 -9.12 -10.88
N ALA A 255 -9.77 -8.39 -10.61
CA ALA A 255 -10.83 -8.86 -9.73
C ALA A 255 -11.57 -10.11 -10.29
N ASP A 256 -11.49 -10.33 -11.59
CA ASP A 256 -12.01 -11.51 -12.30
C ASP A 256 -11.19 -12.78 -12.08
N VAL A 257 -10.00 -12.70 -11.49
CA VAL A 257 -9.18 -13.86 -11.13
C VAL A 257 -9.61 -14.40 -9.76
N ASP A 258 -9.88 -15.71 -9.67
CA ASP A 258 -10.19 -16.36 -8.39
C ASP A 258 -9.03 -16.15 -7.40
N TYR A 259 -9.33 -15.53 -6.27
CA TYR A 259 -8.34 -15.25 -5.24
C TYR A 259 -7.73 -16.54 -4.65
N GLY A 260 -8.49 -17.63 -4.64
CA GLY A 260 -8.01 -18.95 -4.23
C GLY A 260 -6.84 -19.47 -5.07
N GLU A 261 -6.67 -18.99 -6.29
CA GLU A 261 -5.56 -19.35 -7.17
C GLU A 261 -4.23 -18.69 -6.75
N LEU A 262 -4.28 -17.50 -6.11
CA LEU A 262 -3.11 -16.80 -5.62
C LEU A 262 -2.70 -17.24 -4.21
N LEU A 263 -3.65 -17.37 -3.31
CA LEU A 263 -3.40 -17.49 -1.86
C LEU A 263 -2.42 -18.61 -1.48
N PRO A 264 -2.49 -19.85 -2.04
CA PRO A 264 -1.52 -20.88 -1.69
C PRO A 264 -0.05 -20.45 -1.91
N SER A 265 0.24 -19.84 -3.07
CA SER A 265 1.60 -19.36 -3.39
C SER A 265 1.95 -18.10 -2.60
N LEU A 266 0.98 -17.22 -2.32
CA LEU A 266 1.20 -16.01 -1.51
C LEU A 266 1.77 -16.37 -0.13
N PHE A 267 1.23 -17.42 0.51
CA PHE A 267 1.68 -17.85 1.84
C PHE A 267 3.08 -18.52 1.85
N GLU A 268 3.68 -18.76 0.69
CA GLU A 268 5.09 -19.16 0.58
C GLU A 268 6.06 -17.98 0.80
N LEU A 269 5.56 -16.72 0.78
CA LEU A 269 6.38 -15.55 1.09
C LEU A 269 6.83 -15.58 2.56
N LYS A 270 8.12 -15.29 2.78
CA LYS A 270 8.79 -15.36 4.09
C LYS A 270 8.59 -14.09 4.93
N VAL A 271 7.34 -13.61 5.01
CA VAL A 271 6.93 -12.44 5.80
C VAL A 271 6.19 -12.84 7.07
N GLY A 272 6.14 -11.93 8.04
CA GLY A 272 5.39 -12.12 9.28
C GLY A 272 3.96 -11.60 9.23
N ARG A 273 3.58 -10.83 8.19
CA ARG A 273 2.27 -10.17 8.10
C ARG A 273 1.70 -10.29 6.70
N PHE A 274 0.39 -10.49 6.61
CA PHE A 274 -0.34 -10.49 5.34
C PHE A 274 -1.51 -9.51 5.45
N TYR A 275 -1.64 -8.62 4.46
CA TYR A 275 -2.75 -7.68 4.31
C TYR A 275 -3.56 -8.13 3.09
N ILE A 276 -4.70 -8.75 3.37
CA ILE A 276 -5.47 -9.52 2.39
C ILE A 276 -6.82 -8.86 2.17
N GLN A 277 -7.10 -8.46 0.93
CA GLN A 277 -8.43 -8.03 0.52
C GLN A 277 -9.48 -9.08 0.91
N LEU A 278 -10.60 -8.65 1.49
CA LEU A 278 -11.68 -9.56 1.88
C LEU A 278 -13.07 -8.90 1.83
N ALA A 279 -13.18 -7.59 2.05
CA ALA A 279 -14.48 -6.89 2.13
C ALA A 279 -15.25 -6.95 0.83
N SER A 280 -14.56 -6.88 -0.32
CA SER A 280 -15.12 -6.94 -1.67
C SER A 280 -15.15 -8.35 -2.29
N GLU A 281 -14.67 -9.38 -1.56
CA GLU A 281 -14.75 -10.77 -2.06
C GLU A 281 -16.17 -11.32 -1.99
N GLN A 282 -16.58 -12.05 -3.04
CA GLN A 282 -17.92 -12.65 -3.14
C GLN A 282 -18.16 -13.74 -2.09
N ASP A 283 -17.14 -14.55 -1.78
CA ASP A 283 -17.19 -15.60 -0.75
C ASP A 283 -16.03 -15.44 0.25
N PRO A 284 -16.16 -14.50 1.21
CA PRO A 284 -15.14 -14.26 2.22
C PRO A 284 -14.83 -15.49 3.09
N LEU A 285 -15.82 -16.34 3.37
CA LEU A 285 -15.60 -17.55 4.18
C LEU A 285 -14.73 -18.58 3.44
N ARG A 286 -14.90 -18.73 2.15
CA ARG A 286 -14.03 -19.59 1.35
C ARG A 286 -12.58 -19.07 1.38
N VAL A 287 -12.39 -17.77 1.22
CA VAL A 287 -11.07 -17.12 1.31
C VAL A 287 -10.44 -17.37 2.69
N LEU A 288 -11.17 -17.13 3.77
CA LEU A 288 -10.69 -17.38 5.14
C LEU A 288 -10.29 -18.84 5.37
N ARG A 289 -11.04 -19.81 4.83
CA ARG A 289 -10.68 -21.24 4.93
C ARG A 289 -9.40 -21.58 4.18
N ILE A 290 -9.12 -20.92 3.06
CA ILE A 290 -7.87 -21.08 2.32
C ILE A 290 -6.72 -20.49 3.14
N ILE A 291 -6.89 -19.27 3.67
CA ILE A 291 -5.92 -18.63 4.55
C ILE A 291 -5.55 -19.56 5.72
N LYS A 292 -6.57 -20.09 6.43
CA LYS A 292 -6.34 -21.00 7.57
C LYS A 292 -5.49 -22.23 7.21
N ARG A 293 -5.62 -22.74 5.97
CA ARG A 293 -4.85 -23.90 5.53
C ARG A 293 -3.39 -23.61 5.27
N HIS A 294 -3.06 -22.38 4.86
CA HIS A 294 -1.74 -22.01 4.38
C HIS A 294 -0.97 -21.09 5.33
N ALA A 295 -1.67 -20.29 6.16
CA ALA A 295 -1.03 -19.41 7.12
C ALA A 295 -0.33 -20.21 8.23
N ARG A 296 0.87 -19.79 8.59
CA ARG A 296 1.62 -20.34 9.72
C ARG A 296 1.21 -19.67 11.04
N PRO A 297 1.36 -20.36 12.20
CA PRO A 297 0.96 -19.80 13.49
C PRO A 297 1.69 -18.52 13.91
N ASP A 298 2.89 -18.27 13.39
CA ASP A 298 3.71 -17.08 13.66
C ASP A 298 3.32 -15.86 12.81
N GLN A 299 2.42 -16.02 11.84
CA GLN A 299 2.00 -14.97 10.93
C GLN A 299 0.76 -14.23 11.43
N LYS A 300 0.71 -12.91 11.21
CA LYS A 300 -0.46 -12.06 11.42
C LYS A 300 -1.21 -11.87 10.12
N ILE A 301 -2.52 -12.00 10.18
CA ILE A 301 -3.43 -11.92 9.04
C ILE A 301 -4.32 -10.70 9.22
N PHE A 302 -4.02 -9.65 8.47
CA PHE A 302 -4.86 -8.45 8.41
C PHE A 302 -5.86 -8.62 7.28
N ILE A 303 -7.12 -8.76 7.64
CA ILE A 303 -8.21 -8.88 6.67
C ILE A 303 -8.76 -7.50 6.30
N GLY A 304 -9.03 -7.29 5.02
CA GLY A 304 -9.75 -6.12 4.53
C GLY A 304 -11.18 -6.11 5.05
N VAL A 305 -11.57 -5.01 5.67
CA VAL A 305 -12.93 -4.83 6.23
C VAL A 305 -13.65 -3.61 5.70
N THR A 306 -12.99 -2.84 4.84
CA THR A 306 -13.54 -1.70 4.10
C THR A 306 -13.13 -1.82 2.63
N ASP A 307 -14.05 -1.48 1.72
CA ASP A 307 -13.85 -1.53 0.26
C ASP A 307 -13.58 -0.11 -0.27
N PRO A 308 -12.34 0.22 -0.70
CA PRO A 308 -12.00 1.55 -1.20
C PRO A 308 -12.74 1.99 -2.45
N ILE A 309 -13.16 1.03 -3.30
CA ILE A 309 -13.84 1.30 -4.58
C ILE A 309 -15.31 1.65 -4.35
N ASN A 310 -15.95 1.01 -3.37
CA ASN A 310 -17.34 1.31 -3.05
C ASN A 310 -17.43 2.67 -2.33
N PRO A 311 -18.16 3.68 -2.86
CA PRO A 311 -18.27 4.99 -2.22
C PRO A 311 -19.04 4.98 -0.89
N ARG A 312 -19.80 3.91 -0.59
CA ARG A 312 -20.53 3.75 0.68
C ARG A 312 -19.56 3.55 1.84
N ILE A 313 -19.73 4.31 2.88
CA ILE A 313 -18.98 4.13 4.14
C ILE A 313 -19.61 2.97 4.91
N GLU A 314 -18.81 1.99 5.30
CA GLU A 314 -19.24 0.86 6.13
C GLU A 314 -19.64 1.35 7.52
N ALA A 315 -20.73 0.79 8.09
CA ALA A 315 -21.04 1.01 9.49
C ALA A 315 -20.03 0.26 10.40
N PRO A 316 -19.67 0.81 11.57
CA PRO A 316 -18.79 0.10 12.50
C PRO A 316 -19.31 -1.30 12.88
N GLU A 317 -20.63 -1.49 12.94
CA GLU A 317 -21.27 -2.78 13.20
C GLU A 317 -21.04 -3.79 12.09
N GLU A 318 -21.05 -3.36 10.83
CA GLU A 318 -20.71 -4.24 9.68
C GLU A 318 -19.25 -4.71 9.76
N VAL A 319 -18.34 -3.78 10.08
CA VAL A 319 -16.92 -4.12 10.29
C VAL A 319 -16.76 -5.09 11.45
N ARG A 320 -17.41 -4.84 12.59
CA ARG A 320 -17.47 -5.77 13.73
C ARG A 320 -17.89 -7.18 13.30
N ASP A 321 -18.97 -7.28 12.56
CA ASP A 321 -19.55 -8.58 12.15
C ASP A 321 -18.61 -9.33 11.18
N ARG A 322 -17.93 -8.62 10.28
CA ARG A 322 -16.88 -9.20 9.43
C ARG A 322 -15.73 -9.77 10.24
N VAL A 323 -15.26 -9.04 11.26
CA VAL A 323 -14.15 -9.48 12.13
C VAL A 323 -14.58 -10.67 12.99
N VAL A 324 -15.77 -10.64 13.61
CA VAL A 324 -16.30 -11.74 14.42
C VAL A 324 -16.45 -13.01 13.58
N ARG A 325 -16.99 -12.90 12.37
CA ARG A 325 -17.07 -14.03 11.42
C ARG A 325 -15.69 -14.57 11.02
N ALA A 326 -14.70 -13.69 10.83
CA ALA A 326 -13.34 -14.12 10.53
C ALA A 326 -12.71 -14.86 11.73
N ALA A 327 -13.00 -14.45 12.95
CA ALA A 327 -12.53 -15.09 14.18
C ALA A 327 -13.05 -16.53 14.38
N GLU A 328 -14.16 -16.91 13.73
CA GLU A 328 -14.64 -18.32 13.70
C GLU A 328 -13.67 -19.23 12.91
N VAL A 329 -12.84 -18.66 12.03
CA VAL A 329 -11.96 -19.40 11.14
C VAL A 329 -10.48 -19.17 11.49
N ILE A 330 -10.08 -17.93 11.71
CA ILE A 330 -8.70 -17.52 12.00
C ILE A 330 -8.59 -17.24 13.51
N PRO A 331 -7.60 -17.81 14.22
CA PRO A 331 -7.40 -17.50 15.64
C PRO A 331 -7.28 -15.98 15.88
N VAL A 332 -7.98 -15.45 16.87
CA VAL A 332 -7.96 -14.02 17.20
C VAL A 332 -6.55 -13.51 17.43
N ALA A 333 -5.68 -14.34 18.03
CA ALA A 333 -4.27 -14.00 18.23
C ALA A 333 -3.48 -13.76 16.91
N GLN A 334 -3.96 -14.26 15.77
CA GLN A 334 -3.37 -14.02 14.46
C GLN A 334 -4.08 -12.91 13.68
N LEU A 335 -5.29 -12.53 14.09
CA LEU A 335 -6.17 -11.64 13.33
C LEU A 335 -5.80 -10.17 13.52
N GLY A 336 -5.87 -9.41 12.44
CA GLY A 336 -5.84 -7.96 12.38
C GLY A 336 -6.82 -7.45 11.33
N THR A 337 -7.01 -6.14 11.22
CA THR A 337 -7.88 -5.51 10.23
C THR A 337 -7.15 -4.49 9.39
N THR A 338 -7.57 -4.34 8.14
CA THR A 338 -7.04 -3.37 7.18
C THR A 338 -8.15 -2.93 6.21
N ASP A 339 -7.83 -2.02 5.30
CA ASP A 339 -8.63 -1.73 4.11
C ASP A 339 -8.31 -2.77 3.02
N ASP A 340 -9.21 -2.99 2.07
CA ASP A 340 -8.97 -3.96 0.99
C ASP A 340 -7.81 -3.54 0.06
N CYS A 341 -7.64 -2.24 -0.14
CA CYS A 341 -6.58 -1.63 -0.94
C CYS A 341 -6.28 -0.21 -0.42
N GLY A 342 -5.30 0.47 -1.01
CA GLY A 342 -5.13 1.91 -0.86
C GLY A 342 -6.27 2.68 -1.52
N PHE A 343 -6.60 3.87 -1.01
CA PHE A 343 -7.69 4.70 -1.55
C PHE A 343 -7.29 5.52 -2.78
N SER A 344 -6.01 5.70 -3.07
CA SER A 344 -5.51 6.45 -4.22
C SER A 344 -4.04 6.11 -4.49
N PRO A 345 -3.77 4.94 -5.09
CA PRO A 345 -2.39 4.42 -5.26
C PRO A 345 -1.58 5.17 -6.32
N PHE A 346 -2.24 5.86 -7.26
CA PHE A 346 -1.62 6.69 -8.28
C PHE A 346 -1.79 8.18 -7.95
N GLY A 347 -0.78 8.99 -8.31
CA GLY A 347 -0.73 10.41 -7.96
C GLY A 347 -1.82 11.27 -8.59
N ASP A 348 -2.42 10.80 -9.67
CA ASP A 348 -3.48 11.42 -10.45
C ASP A 348 -4.88 10.79 -10.23
N ASP A 349 -4.99 9.81 -9.32
CA ASP A 349 -6.27 9.19 -8.98
C ASP A 349 -7.09 10.12 -8.07
N THR A 350 -8.26 10.52 -8.54
CA THR A 350 -9.22 11.40 -7.86
C THR A 350 -10.60 10.79 -7.73
N SER A 351 -10.75 9.48 -7.97
CA SER A 351 -12.04 8.78 -7.98
C SER A 351 -12.70 8.76 -6.59
N THR A 352 -11.94 8.43 -5.55
CA THR A 352 -12.44 8.42 -4.17
C THR A 352 -12.30 9.79 -3.53
N ALA A 353 -13.37 10.28 -2.90
CA ALA A 353 -13.30 11.51 -2.12
C ALA A 353 -12.44 11.32 -0.85
N ARG A 354 -11.56 12.31 -0.58
CA ARG A 354 -10.65 12.28 0.57
C ARG A 354 -11.37 12.09 1.91
N ASP A 355 -12.52 12.73 2.09
CA ASP A 355 -13.32 12.60 3.32
C ASP A 355 -13.88 11.18 3.47
N THR A 356 -14.39 10.59 2.39
CA THR A 356 -14.85 9.21 2.36
C THR A 356 -13.76 8.23 2.81
N ALA A 357 -12.51 8.41 2.34
CA ALA A 357 -11.39 7.57 2.75
C ALA A 357 -11.17 7.62 4.27
N PHE A 358 -11.15 8.80 4.87
CA PHE A 358 -10.95 8.92 6.32
C PHE A 358 -12.14 8.42 7.15
N GLU A 359 -13.38 8.58 6.66
CA GLU A 359 -14.56 8.02 7.34
C GLU A 359 -14.54 6.48 7.31
N LYS A 360 -14.15 5.86 6.20
CA LYS A 360 -13.97 4.41 6.11
C LYS A 360 -12.90 3.91 7.09
N ILE A 361 -11.77 4.61 7.19
CA ILE A 361 -10.73 4.29 8.18
C ILE A 361 -11.26 4.41 9.61
N ARG A 362 -12.05 5.45 9.92
CA ARG A 362 -12.69 5.61 11.23
C ARG A 362 -13.65 4.45 11.53
N ALA A 363 -14.47 4.06 10.56
CA ALA A 363 -15.38 2.93 10.67
C ALA A 363 -14.61 1.60 10.92
N ARG A 364 -13.48 1.39 10.21
CA ARG A 364 -12.59 0.25 10.43
C ARG A 364 -12.07 0.21 11.87
N VAL A 365 -11.55 1.32 12.38
CA VAL A 365 -11.00 1.40 13.74
C VAL A 365 -12.09 1.15 14.79
N ALA A 366 -13.23 1.84 14.65
CA ALA A 366 -14.35 1.70 15.58
C ALA A 366 -14.93 0.27 15.57
N GLY A 367 -15.16 -0.31 14.39
CA GLY A 367 -15.68 -1.65 14.24
C GLY A 367 -14.73 -2.73 14.75
N THR A 368 -13.41 -2.54 14.58
CA THR A 368 -12.39 -3.44 15.15
C THR A 368 -12.44 -3.41 16.68
N ALA A 369 -12.61 -2.23 17.28
CA ALA A 369 -12.75 -2.11 18.74
C ALA A 369 -14.05 -2.77 19.24
N LEU A 370 -15.17 -2.65 18.52
CA LEU A 370 -16.41 -3.35 18.82
C LEU A 370 -16.24 -4.87 18.74
N ALA A 371 -15.55 -5.37 17.72
CA ALA A 371 -15.27 -6.79 17.57
C ALA A 371 -14.42 -7.34 18.72
N ALA A 372 -13.41 -6.61 19.18
CA ALA A 372 -12.57 -7.00 20.31
C ALA A 372 -13.41 -7.18 21.58
N LYS A 373 -14.40 -6.31 21.82
CA LYS A 373 -15.35 -6.45 22.94
C LYS A 373 -16.22 -7.70 22.83
N VAL A 374 -16.79 -7.95 21.64
CA VAL A 374 -17.64 -9.14 21.39
C VAL A 374 -16.84 -10.43 21.57
N LEU A 375 -15.56 -10.43 21.15
CA LEU A 375 -14.68 -11.60 21.24
C LEU A 375 -14.02 -11.76 22.63
N GLY A 376 -14.30 -10.86 23.58
CA GLY A 376 -13.80 -10.95 24.96
C GLY A 376 -12.28 -10.73 25.09
N VAL A 377 -11.67 -9.98 24.16
CA VAL A 377 -10.23 -9.67 24.17
C VAL A 377 -9.95 -8.18 24.37
N ALA A 378 -10.98 -7.35 24.67
CA ALA A 378 -10.88 -5.91 24.89
C ALA A 378 -10.35 -5.57 26.27
#